data_ede69976faff69be2459578b2ab4558d
#
_entry.id   ede69976faff69be2459578b2ab4558d
#
_cell.length_a   1.000
_cell.length_b   1.000
_cell.length_c   1.000
_cell.angle_alpha   90.00
_cell.angle_beta   90.00
_cell.angle_gamma   90.00
#
_symmetry.space_group_name_H-M   'P 1'
#
loop_
_entity.id
_entity.type
_entity.pdbx_description
1 polymer ?
#
loop_
_entity_poly.entity_id
_entity_poly.type
_entity_poly.pdbx_seq_one_letter_code
_entity_poly.pdbx_strand_id
1 'polypeptide(L)'
;MLLTIDTGGTKTLVASFDSTGKPGPEHRFATPVDPQDYVAHLEEVIHEHYDASQITAIVIAIPGRIKNNIVEWCGNLPWERFDVAKELHKSLSCPIWVENDANLAGLAEVKALRQQPRHGLYITISTGIGTGLIVDGVIHPALSATEAGHMLLTHKGKVREWEDFASGSAIKKTYRRYARDITSKRAWRDIAQRMSVGFVALIPLLQPEVIIIGGSIGTYFERYSTYLHAILKEKLPPHITVPEIRQAVHPEEAVIYGCYYYGTTQLDLAKH
;
A
#
# COMPACT_ATOMS: atom_id res chain seq x y z
N MET A 1 15.10 17.90 -6.89
CA MET A 1 13.74 17.30 -6.89
C MET A 1 13.82 15.86 -6.40
N LEU A 2 12.77 15.34 -5.78
CA LEU A 2 12.66 13.93 -5.43
C LEU A 2 11.78 13.24 -6.49
N LEU A 3 12.25 12.14 -7.08
CA LEU A 3 11.44 11.31 -7.97
C LEU A 3 10.74 10.22 -7.16
N THR A 4 9.47 10.01 -7.46
CA THR A 4 8.62 8.98 -6.88
C THR A 4 8.10 8.08 -7.98
N ILE A 5 8.19 6.78 -7.78
CA ILE A 5 7.84 5.78 -8.78
C ILE A 5 6.86 4.79 -8.14
N ASP A 6 5.66 4.72 -8.70
CA ASP A 6 4.65 3.74 -8.30
C ASP A 6 4.58 2.63 -9.36
N THR A 7 5.10 1.46 -9.02
CA THR A 7 5.16 0.30 -9.91
C THR A 7 4.01 -0.64 -9.62
N GLY A 8 2.99 -0.57 -10.44
CA GLY A 8 1.93 -1.58 -10.43
C GLY A 8 2.23 -2.76 -11.37
N GLY A 9 1.45 -3.85 -11.27
CA GLY A 9 1.62 -5.03 -12.13
C GLY A 9 1.36 -4.80 -13.63
N THR A 10 0.76 -3.68 -14.02
CA THR A 10 0.43 -3.36 -15.42
C THR A 10 0.84 -1.97 -15.87
N LYS A 11 1.01 -1.05 -14.95
CA LYS A 11 1.36 0.35 -15.21
C LYS A 11 2.31 0.86 -14.14
N THR A 12 3.30 1.63 -14.58
CA THR A 12 4.21 2.37 -13.71
C THR A 12 3.95 3.87 -13.88
N LEU A 13 3.90 4.58 -12.77
CA LEU A 13 3.82 6.04 -12.71
C LEU A 13 5.12 6.60 -12.16
N VAL A 14 5.72 7.55 -12.87
CA VAL A 14 6.86 8.35 -12.40
C VAL A 14 6.37 9.77 -12.18
N ALA A 15 6.62 10.33 -11.01
CA ALA A 15 6.28 11.71 -10.67
C ALA A 15 7.45 12.39 -9.97
N SER A 16 7.52 13.70 -10.07
CA SER A 16 8.52 14.48 -9.34
C SER A 16 7.86 15.31 -8.25
N PHE A 17 8.62 15.60 -7.20
CA PHE A 17 8.24 16.56 -6.17
C PHE A 17 9.34 17.58 -5.96
N ASP A 18 8.98 18.84 -5.79
CA ASP A 18 9.92 19.88 -5.39
C ASP A 18 10.21 19.83 -3.87
N SER A 19 11.08 20.72 -3.41
CA SER A 19 11.46 20.80 -1.99
C SER A 19 10.32 21.22 -1.05
N THR A 20 9.21 21.73 -1.59
CA THR A 20 8.02 22.12 -0.82
C THR A 20 6.95 21.04 -0.79
N GLY A 21 7.16 19.93 -1.50
CA GLY A 21 6.20 18.83 -1.63
C GLY A 21 5.14 19.06 -2.69
N LYS A 22 5.35 20.02 -3.57
CA LYS A 22 4.45 20.24 -4.70
C LYS A 22 4.77 19.24 -5.81
N PRO A 23 3.76 18.47 -6.29
CA PRO A 23 3.96 17.55 -7.41
C PRO A 23 4.27 18.31 -8.70
N GLY A 24 5.19 17.77 -9.48
CA GLY A 24 5.56 18.21 -10.82
C GLY A 24 4.98 17.30 -11.91
N PRO A 25 5.61 17.25 -13.08
CA PRO A 25 5.16 16.40 -14.18
C PRO A 25 5.08 14.92 -13.81
N GLU A 26 4.09 14.24 -14.37
CA GLU A 26 3.88 12.81 -14.24
C GLU A 26 4.03 12.12 -15.59
N HIS A 27 4.66 10.95 -15.61
CA HIS A 27 4.79 10.09 -16.77
C HIS A 27 4.32 8.68 -16.45
N ARG A 28 3.55 8.09 -17.35
CA ARG A 28 2.97 6.76 -17.16
C ARG A 28 3.32 5.85 -18.32
N PHE A 29 3.73 4.63 -18.02
CA PHE A 29 4.00 3.61 -19.01
C PHE A 29 3.48 2.23 -18.58
N ALA A 30 3.40 1.30 -19.54
CA ALA A 30 3.07 -0.10 -19.25
C ALA A 30 4.26 -0.75 -18.53
N THR A 31 4.03 -1.38 -17.37
CA THR A 31 5.11 -2.05 -16.62
C THR A 31 5.64 -3.24 -17.41
N PRO A 32 6.92 -3.25 -17.81
CA PRO A 32 7.54 -4.41 -18.41
C PRO A 32 7.55 -5.61 -17.45
N VAL A 33 7.35 -6.81 -18.01
CA VAL A 33 7.32 -8.05 -17.21
C VAL A 33 8.74 -8.46 -16.83
N ASP A 34 9.70 -8.31 -17.76
CA ASP A 34 11.12 -8.57 -17.48
C ASP A 34 11.71 -7.44 -16.63
N PRO A 35 12.44 -7.74 -15.55
CA PRO A 35 13.01 -6.74 -14.66
C PRO A 35 14.11 -5.89 -15.32
N GLN A 36 14.86 -6.41 -16.29
CA GLN A 36 15.89 -5.64 -17.00
C GLN A 36 15.26 -4.67 -17.99
N ASP A 37 14.21 -5.11 -18.70
CA ASP A 37 13.42 -4.22 -19.58
C ASP A 37 12.74 -3.11 -18.76
N TYR A 38 12.29 -3.42 -17.53
CA TYR A 38 11.75 -2.42 -16.63
C TYR A 38 12.77 -1.35 -16.26
N VAL A 39 14.00 -1.76 -15.88
CA VAL A 39 15.09 -0.82 -15.56
C VAL A 39 15.42 0.05 -16.76
N ALA A 40 15.64 -0.57 -17.93
CA ALA A 40 15.98 0.13 -19.15
C ALA A 40 14.93 1.20 -19.53
N HIS A 41 13.64 0.83 -19.46
CA HIS A 41 12.57 1.76 -19.77
C HIS A 41 12.42 2.85 -18.72
N LEU A 42 12.65 2.54 -17.45
CA LEU A 42 12.65 3.54 -16.38
C LEU A 42 13.78 4.56 -16.56
N GLU A 43 14.99 4.09 -16.90
CA GLU A 43 16.12 4.97 -17.22
C GLU A 43 15.81 5.90 -18.42
N GLU A 44 15.20 5.34 -19.48
CA GLU A 44 14.77 6.12 -20.65
C GLU A 44 13.80 7.24 -20.24
N VAL A 45 12.74 6.92 -19.49
CA VAL A 45 11.76 7.90 -18.98
C VAL A 45 12.41 8.96 -18.11
N ILE A 46 13.33 8.56 -17.22
CA ILE A 46 14.06 9.51 -16.36
C ILE A 46 14.91 10.46 -17.21
N HIS A 47 15.67 9.94 -18.16
CA HIS A 47 16.55 10.78 -19.00
C HIS A 47 15.79 11.67 -19.96
N GLU A 48 14.65 11.23 -20.48
CA GLU A 48 13.86 12.01 -21.43
C GLU A 48 13.09 13.16 -20.76
N HIS A 49 12.60 12.95 -19.53
CA HIS A 49 11.63 13.85 -18.93
C HIS A 49 12.13 14.59 -17.69
N TYR A 50 13.28 14.19 -17.11
CA TYR A 50 13.81 14.81 -15.90
C TYR A 50 15.30 15.12 -16.03
N ASP A 51 15.72 16.26 -15.48
CA ASP A 51 17.13 16.60 -15.40
C ASP A 51 17.79 15.78 -14.27
N ALA A 52 18.55 14.75 -14.66
CA ALA A 52 19.20 13.83 -13.72
C ALA A 52 20.12 14.56 -12.72
N SER A 53 20.71 15.71 -13.08
CA SER A 53 21.57 16.51 -12.20
C SER A 53 20.80 17.16 -11.04
N GLN A 54 19.49 17.32 -11.16
CA GLN A 54 18.61 17.91 -10.14
C GLN A 54 17.91 16.87 -9.28
N ILE A 55 18.06 15.57 -9.57
CA ILE A 55 17.46 14.51 -8.78
C ILE A 55 18.24 14.35 -7.48
N THR A 56 17.61 14.65 -6.37
CA THR A 56 18.19 14.50 -5.02
C THR A 56 18.04 13.11 -4.46
N ALA A 57 16.97 12.39 -4.83
CA ALA A 57 16.73 11.00 -4.46
C ALA A 57 15.61 10.41 -5.31
N ILE A 58 15.52 9.08 -5.31
CA ILE A 58 14.44 8.30 -5.95
C ILE A 58 13.83 7.36 -4.91
N VAL A 59 12.51 7.29 -4.87
CA VAL A 59 11.77 6.29 -4.09
C VAL A 59 10.88 5.48 -5.01
N ILE A 60 11.04 4.17 -4.98
CA ILE A 60 10.31 3.23 -5.83
C ILE A 60 9.37 2.39 -4.96
N ALA A 61 8.08 2.54 -5.19
CA ALA A 61 7.07 1.65 -4.65
C ALA A 61 6.94 0.41 -5.52
N ILE A 62 6.99 -0.77 -4.93
CA ILE A 62 6.79 -2.05 -5.63
C ILE A 62 5.86 -2.93 -4.79
N PRO A 63 4.80 -3.53 -5.39
CA PRO A 63 3.92 -4.44 -4.67
C PRO A 63 4.65 -5.75 -4.33
N GLY A 64 4.54 -6.18 -3.07
CA GLY A 64 5.14 -7.41 -2.60
C GLY A 64 6.17 -7.21 -1.49
N ARG A 65 6.98 -8.22 -1.24
CA ARG A 65 7.90 -8.23 -0.12
C ARG A 65 9.23 -7.55 -0.45
N ILE A 66 9.49 -6.45 0.21
CA ILE A 66 10.73 -5.68 0.10
C ILE A 66 11.57 -5.88 1.37
N LYS A 67 12.87 -6.12 1.21
CA LYS A 67 13.81 -6.20 2.31
C LYS A 67 15.17 -5.66 1.90
N ASN A 68 15.70 -4.72 2.67
CA ASN A 68 16.98 -4.09 2.39
C ASN A 68 17.10 -3.55 0.96
N ASN A 69 16.09 -2.85 0.47
CA ASN A 69 16.00 -2.35 -0.91
C ASN A 69 15.87 -3.42 -2.02
N ILE A 70 15.76 -4.69 -1.66
CA ILE A 70 15.66 -5.80 -2.61
C ILE A 70 14.22 -6.27 -2.67
N VAL A 71 13.69 -6.43 -3.88
CA VAL A 71 12.41 -7.10 -4.12
C VAL A 71 12.62 -8.60 -3.91
N GLU A 72 12.29 -9.11 -2.72
CA GLU A 72 12.41 -10.55 -2.45
C GLU A 72 11.36 -11.34 -3.23
N TRP A 73 10.18 -10.77 -3.39
CA TRP A 73 9.06 -11.34 -4.13
C TRP A 73 8.05 -10.27 -4.52
N CYS A 74 7.48 -10.36 -5.71
CA CYS A 74 6.42 -9.47 -6.19
C CYS A 74 5.18 -10.28 -6.57
N GLY A 75 4.01 -9.97 -5.98
CA GLY A 75 2.78 -10.73 -6.23
C GLY A 75 2.19 -10.57 -7.63
N ASN A 76 2.48 -9.45 -8.28
CA ASN A 76 1.87 -9.07 -9.56
C ASN A 76 2.84 -9.16 -10.76
N LEU A 77 4.13 -9.40 -10.50
CA LEU A 77 5.20 -9.51 -11.51
C LEU A 77 6.08 -10.69 -11.14
N PRO A 78 6.70 -11.37 -12.11
CA PRO A 78 7.57 -12.52 -11.85
C PRO A 78 8.97 -12.10 -11.35
N TRP A 79 9.02 -11.10 -10.46
CA TRP A 79 10.26 -10.55 -9.94
C TRP A 79 10.60 -11.20 -8.60
N GLU A 80 11.75 -11.81 -8.54
CA GLU A 80 12.30 -12.45 -7.33
C GLU A 80 13.77 -12.06 -7.18
N ARG A 81 14.17 -11.68 -5.95
CA ARG A 81 15.53 -11.26 -5.60
C ARG A 81 16.11 -10.20 -6.55
N PHE A 82 15.25 -9.24 -6.90
CA PHE A 82 15.58 -8.19 -7.84
C PHE A 82 16.03 -6.93 -7.09
N ASP A 83 17.26 -6.49 -7.34
CA ASP A 83 17.86 -5.28 -6.77
C ASP A 83 17.79 -4.15 -7.81
N VAL A 84 16.63 -3.54 -7.94
CA VAL A 84 16.38 -2.44 -8.88
C VAL A 84 17.25 -1.21 -8.57
N ALA A 85 17.51 -0.94 -7.28
CA ALA A 85 18.34 0.20 -6.88
C ALA A 85 19.77 0.03 -7.37
N LYS A 86 20.35 -1.18 -7.23
CA LYS A 86 21.70 -1.51 -7.75
C LYS A 86 21.79 -1.37 -9.27
N GLU A 87 20.77 -1.81 -10.00
CA GLU A 87 20.75 -1.68 -11.45
C GLU A 87 20.73 -0.20 -11.86
N LEU A 88 19.86 0.61 -11.30
CA LEU A 88 19.76 2.06 -11.57
C LEU A 88 20.99 2.84 -11.12
N HIS A 89 21.72 2.39 -10.10
CA HIS A 89 22.98 3.02 -9.67
C HIS A 89 24.11 2.90 -10.71
N LYS A 90 23.94 2.14 -11.79
CA LYS A 90 24.90 2.12 -12.91
C LYS A 90 24.86 3.41 -13.71
N SER A 91 23.72 4.12 -13.73
CA SER A 91 23.50 5.36 -14.49
C SER A 91 23.17 6.57 -13.60
N LEU A 92 22.67 6.35 -12.37
CA LEU A 92 22.20 7.39 -11.45
C LEU A 92 23.02 7.39 -10.16
N SER A 93 23.49 8.56 -9.73
CA SER A 93 24.35 8.71 -8.54
C SER A 93 23.61 9.15 -7.27
N CYS A 94 22.30 9.41 -7.35
CA CYS A 94 21.50 9.82 -6.20
C CYS A 94 21.08 8.62 -5.34
N PRO A 95 20.75 8.81 -4.05
CA PRO A 95 20.14 7.75 -3.22
C PRO A 95 18.87 7.19 -3.85
N ILE A 96 18.70 5.85 -3.79
CA ILE A 96 17.52 5.15 -4.31
C ILE A 96 17.01 4.20 -3.22
N TRP A 97 15.74 4.35 -2.86
CA TRP A 97 15.07 3.48 -1.90
C TRP A 97 13.89 2.76 -2.55
N VAL A 98 13.70 1.53 -2.13
CA VAL A 98 12.59 0.67 -2.56
C VAL A 98 11.77 0.29 -1.34
N GLU A 99 10.45 0.46 -1.41
CA GLU A 99 9.54 0.11 -0.33
C GLU A 99 8.23 -0.47 -0.90
N ASN A 100 7.51 -1.20 -0.07
CA ASN A 100 6.21 -1.76 -0.43
C ASN A 100 5.16 -0.66 -0.65
N ASP A 101 4.33 -0.82 -1.68
CA ASP A 101 3.28 0.13 -2.08
C ASP A 101 2.24 0.40 -0.98
N ALA A 102 1.81 -0.64 -0.25
CA ALA A 102 0.83 -0.49 0.82
C ALA A 102 1.43 0.24 2.05
N ASN A 103 2.72 0.04 2.34
CA ASN A 103 3.43 0.79 3.38
C ASN A 103 3.48 2.28 3.03
N LEU A 104 3.84 2.60 1.80
CA LEU A 104 3.92 3.98 1.32
C LEU A 104 2.54 4.65 1.29
N ALA A 105 1.53 3.96 0.76
CA ALA A 105 0.16 4.46 0.82
C ALA A 105 -0.29 4.70 2.25
N GLY A 106 0.00 3.78 3.16
CA GLY A 106 -0.30 3.92 4.59
C GLY A 106 0.39 5.13 5.22
N LEU A 107 1.66 5.37 4.86
CA LEU A 107 2.40 6.55 5.33
C LEU A 107 1.72 7.85 4.88
N ALA A 108 1.34 7.95 3.60
CA ALA A 108 0.65 9.12 3.08
C ALA A 108 -0.69 9.37 3.78
N GLU A 109 -1.50 8.34 3.92
CA GLU A 109 -2.82 8.44 4.53
C GLU A 109 -2.75 8.81 6.03
N VAL A 110 -1.77 8.27 6.76
CA VAL A 110 -1.54 8.68 8.17
C VAL A 110 -1.05 10.12 8.23
N LYS A 111 -0.13 10.54 7.35
CA LYS A 111 0.35 11.93 7.29
C LYS A 111 -0.76 12.95 6.94
N ALA A 112 -1.78 12.53 6.19
CA ALA A 112 -2.94 13.37 5.86
C ALA A 112 -3.90 13.60 7.05
N LEU A 113 -3.78 12.84 8.14
CA LEU A 113 -4.62 13.02 9.31
C LEU A 113 -4.25 14.31 10.07
N ARG A 114 -5.27 15.04 10.53
CA ARG A 114 -5.06 16.26 11.33
C ARG A 114 -4.32 15.97 12.65
N GLN A 115 -4.64 14.86 13.27
CA GLN A 115 -3.98 14.38 14.49
C GLN A 115 -3.24 13.08 14.16
N GLN A 116 -1.94 13.10 14.34
CA GLN A 116 -1.09 11.95 14.04
C GLN A 116 -1.26 10.87 15.11
N PRO A 117 -1.70 9.66 14.75
CA PRO A 117 -1.76 8.55 15.67
C PRO A 117 -0.34 8.04 15.93
N ARG A 118 -0.11 7.46 17.11
CA ARG A 118 1.12 6.70 17.35
C ARG A 118 1.16 5.41 16.54
N HIS A 119 -0.01 4.73 16.40
CA HIS A 119 -0.16 3.50 15.64
C HIS A 119 -1.29 3.65 14.63
N GLY A 120 -0.94 3.77 13.35
CA GLY A 120 -1.89 3.76 12.25
C GLY A 120 -1.76 2.47 11.44
N LEU A 121 -2.86 1.78 11.17
CA LEU A 121 -2.90 0.63 10.30
C LEU A 121 -3.63 0.99 9.00
N TYR A 122 -2.93 0.97 7.89
CA TYR A 122 -3.53 1.07 6.57
C TYR A 122 -3.81 -0.33 6.01
N ILE A 123 -4.97 -0.50 5.40
CA ILE A 123 -5.36 -1.75 4.74
C ILE A 123 -5.88 -1.40 3.36
N THR A 124 -5.15 -1.76 2.33
CA THR A 124 -5.66 -1.68 0.95
C THR A 124 -6.38 -2.97 0.60
N ILE A 125 -7.63 -2.84 0.15
CA ILE A 125 -8.43 -3.97 -0.33
C ILE A 125 -8.76 -3.71 -1.80
N SER A 126 -8.03 -4.42 -2.67
CA SER A 126 -8.10 -4.27 -4.12
C SER A 126 -8.10 -5.66 -4.78
N THR A 127 -7.24 -5.94 -5.74
CA THR A 127 -7.05 -7.28 -6.30
C THR A 127 -6.73 -8.29 -5.20
N GLY A 128 -5.79 -7.92 -4.31
CA GLY A 128 -5.44 -8.60 -3.08
C GLY A 128 -5.77 -7.75 -1.85
N ILE A 129 -5.09 -8.03 -0.73
CA ILE A 129 -5.12 -7.26 0.51
C ILE A 129 -3.68 -6.96 0.92
N GLY A 130 -3.29 -5.70 0.88
CA GLY A 130 -2.02 -5.22 1.41
C GLY A 130 -2.22 -4.46 2.72
N THR A 131 -1.15 -4.34 3.51
CA THR A 131 -1.17 -3.62 4.78
C THR A 131 0.08 -2.77 4.96
N GLY A 132 -0.09 -1.60 5.58
CA GLY A 132 1.00 -0.74 6.01
C GLY A 132 0.81 -0.36 7.47
N LEU A 133 1.81 -0.63 8.32
CA LEU A 133 1.80 -0.25 9.72
C LEU A 133 2.71 0.95 9.95
N ILE A 134 2.11 2.05 10.36
CA ILE A 134 2.79 3.33 10.60
C ILE A 134 2.87 3.57 12.10
N VAL A 135 4.08 3.67 12.61
CA VAL A 135 4.36 3.89 14.04
C VAL A 135 5.08 5.21 14.19
N ASP A 136 4.57 6.09 15.06
CA ASP A 136 5.11 7.43 15.29
C ASP A 136 5.37 8.22 13.98
N GLY A 137 4.48 8.03 12.99
CA GLY A 137 4.51 8.74 11.71
C GLY A 137 5.55 8.25 10.71
N VAL A 138 6.14 7.07 10.91
CA VAL A 138 7.10 6.44 9.98
C VAL A 138 6.77 4.97 9.72
N ILE A 139 7.22 4.44 8.58
CA ILE A 139 7.22 3.00 8.31
C ILE A 139 8.28 2.37 9.23
N HIS A 140 7.84 1.53 10.17
CA HIS A 140 8.77 0.92 11.12
C HIS A 140 9.51 -0.26 10.47
N PRO A 141 10.87 -0.23 10.41
CA PRO A 141 11.65 -1.23 9.64
C PRO A 141 11.39 -2.69 10.04
N ALA A 142 11.12 -2.95 11.34
CA ALA A 142 10.84 -4.30 11.82
C ALA A 142 9.45 -4.82 11.39
N LEU A 143 8.57 -3.95 10.88
CA LEU A 143 7.18 -4.27 10.55
C LEU A 143 6.88 -4.04 9.06
N SER A 144 7.83 -3.49 8.29
CA SER A 144 7.64 -3.17 6.87
C SER A 144 7.41 -4.40 5.97
N ALA A 145 7.85 -5.57 6.41
CA ALA A 145 7.66 -6.83 5.67
C ALA A 145 6.38 -7.61 6.09
N THR A 146 5.42 -6.94 6.75
CA THR A 146 4.16 -7.59 7.14
C THR A 146 3.22 -7.73 5.95
N GLU A 147 2.71 -8.93 5.75
CA GLU A 147 1.81 -9.32 4.65
C GLU A 147 0.50 -9.89 5.22
N ALA A 148 -0.33 -9.03 5.82
CA ALA A 148 -1.53 -9.49 6.51
C ALA A 148 -2.59 -10.11 5.58
N GLY A 149 -2.59 -9.78 4.29
CA GLY A 149 -3.44 -10.43 3.28
C GLY A 149 -3.23 -11.94 3.21
N HIS A 150 -2.00 -12.40 3.47
CA HIS A 150 -1.60 -13.81 3.45
C HIS A 150 -1.76 -14.51 4.81
N MET A 151 -2.37 -13.86 5.82
CA MET A 151 -2.70 -14.55 7.08
C MET A 151 -3.62 -15.74 6.81
N LEU A 152 -3.23 -16.90 7.34
CA LEU A 152 -4.03 -18.12 7.27
C LEU A 152 -5.15 -18.08 8.31
N LEU A 153 -6.37 -17.87 7.85
CA LEU A 153 -7.56 -17.68 8.68
C LEU A 153 -8.63 -18.73 8.33
N THR A 154 -9.43 -19.12 9.34
CA THR A 154 -10.55 -20.04 9.12
C THR A 154 -11.76 -19.29 8.57
N HIS A 155 -12.18 -19.63 7.36
CA HIS A 155 -13.43 -19.15 6.74
C HIS A 155 -14.27 -20.32 6.24
N LYS A 156 -15.53 -20.40 6.67
CA LYS A 156 -16.47 -21.49 6.32
C LYS A 156 -15.88 -22.89 6.52
N GLY A 157 -15.19 -23.10 7.66
CA GLY A 157 -14.58 -24.38 8.03
C GLY A 157 -13.30 -24.76 7.27
N LYS A 158 -12.72 -23.85 6.48
CA LYS A 158 -11.48 -24.07 5.76
C LYS A 158 -10.44 -23.01 6.10
N VAL A 159 -9.19 -23.43 6.27
CA VAL A 159 -8.05 -22.51 6.41
C VAL A 159 -7.69 -21.98 5.03
N ARG A 160 -7.60 -20.66 4.91
CA ARG A 160 -7.28 -19.94 3.66
C ARG A 160 -6.55 -18.64 3.99
N GLU A 161 -5.88 -18.06 3.04
CA GLU A 161 -5.40 -16.69 3.14
C GLU A 161 -6.57 -15.71 3.26
N TRP A 162 -6.38 -14.63 4.00
CA TRP A 162 -7.44 -13.64 4.18
C TRP A 162 -7.91 -13.06 2.85
N GLU A 163 -7.00 -12.79 1.94
CA GLU A 163 -7.32 -12.24 0.62
C GLU A 163 -8.11 -13.21 -0.28
N ASP A 164 -7.95 -14.53 -0.10
CA ASP A 164 -8.70 -15.55 -0.84
C ASP A 164 -10.23 -15.43 -0.70
N PHE A 165 -10.70 -14.77 0.38
CA PHE A 165 -12.12 -14.65 0.62
C PHE A 165 -12.60 -13.22 0.92
N ALA A 166 -11.71 -12.25 1.12
CA ALA A 166 -12.07 -10.89 1.50
C ALA A 166 -11.56 -9.81 0.51
N SER A 167 -10.65 -10.15 -0.43
CA SER A 167 -10.17 -9.22 -1.45
C SER A 167 -11.23 -8.87 -2.50
N GLY A 168 -10.96 -7.83 -3.29
CA GLY A 168 -11.79 -7.44 -4.43
C GLY A 168 -11.92 -8.56 -5.47
N SER A 169 -10.84 -9.32 -5.73
CA SER A 169 -10.87 -10.51 -6.59
C SER A 169 -11.79 -11.59 -6.03
N ALA A 170 -11.73 -11.85 -4.71
CA ALA A 170 -12.60 -12.80 -4.04
C ALA A 170 -14.07 -12.37 -4.08
N ILE A 171 -14.34 -11.07 -3.92
CA ILE A 171 -15.67 -10.48 -4.04
C ILE A 171 -16.19 -10.67 -5.48
N LYS A 172 -15.40 -10.31 -6.50
CA LYS A 172 -15.76 -10.51 -7.92
C LYS A 172 -16.06 -11.98 -8.21
N LYS A 173 -15.22 -12.90 -7.74
CA LYS A 173 -15.42 -14.36 -7.90
C LYS A 173 -16.71 -14.84 -7.25
N THR A 174 -17.03 -14.32 -6.04
CA THR A 174 -18.21 -14.73 -5.26
C THR A 174 -19.51 -14.24 -5.86
N TYR A 175 -19.56 -12.95 -6.23
CA TYR A 175 -20.79 -12.31 -6.70
C TYR A 175 -20.91 -12.27 -8.22
N ARG A 176 -19.87 -12.68 -8.96
CA ARG A 176 -19.75 -12.57 -10.42
C ARG A 176 -19.98 -11.15 -10.94
N ARG A 177 -19.64 -10.16 -10.11
CA ARG A 177 -19.77 -8.72 -10.35
C ARG A 177 -18.63 -7.98 -9.71
N TYR A 178 -18.26 -6.83 -10.27
CA TYR A 178 -17.36 -5.90 -9.59
C TYR A 178 -18.09 -5.24 -8.40
N ALA A 179 -17.34 -4.80 -7.40
CA ALA A 179 -17.89 -4.13 -6.21
C ALA A 179 -18.77 -2.92 -6.58
N ARG A 180 -18.38 -2.17 -7.60
CA ARG A 180 -19.16 -1.02 -8.12
C ARG A 180 -20.59 -1.37 -8.49
N ASP A 181 -20.80 -2.59 -9.01
CA ASP A 181 -22.08 -3.07 -9.52
C ASP A 181 -22.94 -3.79 -8.44
N ILE A 182 -22.41 -3.90 -7.22
CA ILE A 182 -23.12 -4.52 -6.09
C ILE A 182 -23.99 -3.46 -5.40
N THR A 183 -25.30 -3.58 -5.51
CA THR A 183 -26.28 -2.71 -4.85
C THR A 183 -26.94 -3.34 -3.61
N SER A 184 -26.84 -4.65 -3.45
CA SER A 184 -27.49 -5.41 -2.39
C SER A 184 -26.88 -5.14 -1.02
N LYS A 185 -27.68 -4.65 -0.06
CA LYS A 185 -27.28 -4.49 1.36
C LYS A 185 -26.86 -5.83 1.97
N ARG A 186 -27.51 -6.94 1.58
CA ARG A 186 -27.15 -8.29 2.06
C ARG A 186 -25.73 -8.68 1.60
N ALA A 187 -25.38 -8.38 0.35
CA ALA A 187 -24.03 -8.64 -0.17
C ALA A 187 -22.98 -7.82 0.58
N TRP A 188 -23.24 -6.52 0.83
CA TRP A 188 -22.32 -5.68 1.57
C TRP A 188 -22.15 -6.10 3.04
N ARG A 189 -23.20 -6.63 3.67
CA ARG A 189 -23.07 -7.24 5.00
C ARG A 189 -22.19 -8.50 4.97
N ASP A 190 -22.32 -9.37 3.96
CA ASP A 190 -21.45 -10.56 3.80
C ASP A 190 -20.00 -10.14 3.51
N ILE A 191 -19.79 -9.10 2.71
CA ILE A 191 -18.45 -8.52 2.46
C ILE A 191 -17.84 -8.02 3.78
N ALA A 192 -18.56 -7.24 4.58
CA ALA A 192 -18.12 -6.81 5.90
C ALA A 192 -17.79 -7.98 6.82
N GLN A 193 -18.59 -9.05 6.78
CA GLN A 193 -18.36 -10.29 7.55
C GLN A 193 -17.06 -10.99 7.14
N ARG A 194 -16.73 -11.02 5.85
CA ARG A 194 -15.46 -11.60 5.35
C ARG A 194 -14.27 -10.73 5.76
N MET A 195 -14.40 -9.43 5.58
CA MET A 195 -13.37 -8.49 6.01
C MET A 195 -13.10 -8.60 7.51
N SER A 196 -14.15 -8.67 8.34
CA SER A 196 -14.04 -8.70 9.80
C SER A 196 -13.17 -9.83 10.33
N VAL A 197 -13.01 -10.95 9.60
CA VAL A 197 -12.19 -12.09 10.05
C VAL A 197 -10.74 -11.68 10.25
N GLY A 198 -10.16 -10.94 9.30
CA GLY A 198 -8.79 -10.42 9.43
C GLY A 198 -8.69 -9.28 10.46
N PHE A 199 -9.68 -8.38 10.50
CA PHE A 199 -9.71 -7.30 11.47
C PHE A 199 -9.75 -7.82 12.93
N VAL A 200 -10.53 -8.85 13.20
CA VAL A 200 -10.59 -9.49 14.55
C VAL A 200 -9.25 -10.09 14.96
N ALA A 201 -8.43 -10.54 14.00
CA ALA A 201 -7.09 -11.05 14.27
C ALA A 201 -6.08 -9.91 14.48
N LEU A 202 -6.15 -8.85 13.64
CA LEU A 202 -5.18 -7.74 13.64
C LEU A 202 -5.38 -6.77 14.81
N ILE A 203 -6.63 -6.43 15.16
CA ILE A 203 -6.90 -5.41 16.18
C ILE A 203 -6.31 -5.78 17.54
N PRO A 204 -6.53 -6.98 18.11
CA PRO A 204 -5.94 -7.35 19.39
C PRO A 204 -4.41 -7.44 19.37
N LEU A 205 -3.85 -7.82 18.21
CA LEU A 205 -2.40 -8.00 18.05
C LEU A 205 -1.68 -6.66 17.96
N LEU A 206 -2.19 -5.74 17.12
CA LEU A 206 -1.51 -4.49 16.79
C LEU A 206 -2.03 -3.30 17.60
N GLN A 207 -3.25 -3.37 18.12
CA GLN A 207 -3.94 -2.29 18.84
C GLN A 207 -3.77 -0.91 18.18
N PRO A 208 -4.12 -0.76 16.88
CA PRO A 208 -3.99 0.50 16.20
C PRO A 208 -4.97 1.53 16.78
N GLU A 209 -4.57 2.79 16.82
CA GLU A 209 -5.47 3.91 17.20
C GLU A 209 -6.46 4.21 16.07
N VAL A 210 -6.00 4.04 14.81
CA VAL A 210 -6.82 4.23 13.62
C VAL A 210 -6.53 3.14 12.59
N ILE A 211 -7.58 2.68 11.91
CA ILE A 211 -7.49 1.84 10.71
C ILE A 211 -8.00 2.65 9.52
N ILE A 212 -7.19 2.76 8.47
CA ILE A 212 -7.54 3.45 7.23
C ILE A 212 -7.72 2.42 6.14
N ILE A 213 -8.89 2.38 5.51
CA ILE A 213 -9.20 1.40 4.44
C ILE A 213 -9.15 2.09 3.09
N GLY A 214 -8.21 1.64 2.26
CA GLY A 214 -8.01 2.06 0.88
C GLY A 214 -8.27 0.97 -0.15
N GLY A 215 -7.75 1.19 -1.35
CA GLY A 215 -7.96 0.32 -2.49
C GLY A 215 -9.36 0.42 -3.08
N SER A 216 -9.62 -0.38 -4.12
CA SER A 216 -10.89 -0.31 -4.87
C SER A 216 -12.14 -0.65 -4.05
N ILE A 217 -12.00 -1.44 -2.98
CA ILE A 217 -13.10 -1.72 -2.04
C ILE A 217 -13.26 -0.58 -1.04
N GLY A 218 -12.16 0.10 -0.67
CA GLY A 218 -12.17 1.28 0.19
C GLY A 218 -13.07 2.40 -0.37
N THR A 219 -13.16 2.56 -1.70
CA THR A 219 -14.04 3.57 -2.32
C THR A 219 -15.52 3.38 -2.00
N TYR A 220 -15.93 2.19 -1.57
CA TYR A 220 -17.31 1.87 -1.18
C TYR A 220 -17.50 1.79 0.33
N PHE A 221 -16.65 2.44 1.10
CA PHE A 221 -16.59 2.41 2.56
C PHE A 221 -17.95 2.58 3.22
N GLU A 222 -18.75 3.54 2.79
CA GLU A 222 -20.09 3.81 3.30
C GLU A 222 -21.07 2.63 3.19
N ARG A 223 -20.85 1.73 2.22
CA ARG A 223 -21.75 0.60 1.97
C ARG A 223 -21.59 -0.52 2.97
N TYR A 224 -20.43 -0.60 3.67
CA TYR A 224 -20.11 -1.71 4.58
C TYR A 224 -19.62 -1.27 5.97
N SER A 225 -19.17 -0.05 6.16
CA SER A 225 -18.52 0.42 7.39
C SER A 225 -19.37 0.21 8.63
N THR A 226 -20.66 0.55 8.58
CA THR A 226 -21.61 0.34 9.70
C THR A 226 -21.73 -1.15 10.06
N TYR A 227 -21.79 -2.03 9.07
CA TYR A 227 -21.84 -3.48 9.32
C TYR A 227 -20.52 -3.99 9.90
N LEU A 228 -19.39 -3.56 9.35
CA LEU A 228 -18.06 -3.92 9.84
C LEU A 228 -17.90 -3.53 11.31
N HIS A 229 -18.21 -2.27 11.65
CA HIS A 229 -18.12 -1.79 13.02
C HIS A 229 -18.99 -2.59 13.99
N ALA A 230 -20.25 -2.87 13.62
CA ALA A 230 -21.16 -3.67 14.44
C ALA A 230 -20.62 -5.10 14.69
N ILE A 231 -20.07 -5.74 13.64
CA ILE A 231 -19.50 -7.08 13.72
C ILE A 231 -18.25 -7.08 14.61
N LEU A 232 -17.38 -6.07 14.49
CA LEU A 232 -16.18 -5.97 15.32
C LEU A 232 -16.54 -5.76 16.79
N LYS A 233 -17.52 -4.90 17.07
CA LYS A 233 -18.01 -4.67 18.43
C LYS A 233 -18.59 -5.94 19.07
N GLU A 234 -19.22 -6.80 18.27
CA GLU A 234 -19.78 -8.08 18.73
C GLU A 234 -18.69 -9.13 18.98
N LYS A 235 -17.68 -9.18 18.11
CA LYS A 235 -16.70 -10.27 18.09
C LYS A 235 -15.46 -10.03 18.93
N LEU A 236 -15.06 -8.79 19.11
CA LEU A 236 -13.89 -8.48 19.91
C LEU A 236 -14.20 -8.68 21.40
N PRO A 237 -13.20 -9.15 22.19
CA PRO A 237 -13.35 -9.22 23.62
C PRO A 237 -13.71 -7.85 24.24
N PRO A 238 -14.51 -7.80 25.34
CA PRO A 238 -14.99 -6.53 25.90
C PRO A 238 -13.90 -5.53 26.32
N HIS A 239 -12.69 -6.01 26.58
CA HIS A 239 -11.53 -5.18 26.96
C HIS A 239 -10.71 -4.70 25.76
N ILE A 240 -11.06 -5.11 24.53
CA ILE A 240 -10.43 -4.65 23.29
C ILE A 240 -11.33 -3.61 22.65
N THR A 241 -10.87 -2.38 22.59
CA THR A 241 -11.61 -1.30 21.95
C THR A 241 -11.54 -1.43 20.43
N VAL A 242 -12.68 -1.27 19.75
CA VAL A 242 -12.68 -1.11 18.29
C VAL A 242 -12.05 0.24 17.97
N PRO A 243 -10.94 0.28 17.19
CA PRO A 243 -10.30 1.53 16.82
C PRO A 243 -11.19 2.37 15.90
N GLU A 244 -10.85 3.62 15.71
CA GLU A 244 -11.47 4.41 14.66
C GLU A 244 -11.18 3.78 13.30
N ILE A 245 -12.21 3.61 12.47
CA ILE A 245 -12.06 3.07 11.10
C ILE A 245 -12.47 4.17 10.12
N ARG A 246 -11.57 4.52 9.21
CA ARG A 246 -11.76 5.59 8.23
C ARG A 246 -11.58 5.07 6.80
N GLN A 247 -12.16 5.80 5.87
CA GLN A 247 -11.84 5.67 4.45
C GLN A 247 -10.54 6.42 4.14
N ALA A 248 -9.72 5.89 3.25
CA ALA A 248 -8.57 6.58 2.67
C ALA A 248 -9.00 7.85 1.92
N VAL A 249 -8.19 8.90 2.02
CA VAL A 249 -8.49 10.22 1.44
C VAL A 249 -7.91 10.35 0.03
N HIS A 250 -6.78 9.65 -0.26
CA HIS A 250 -6.06 9.71 -1.53
C HIS A 250 -6.02 8.33 -2.23
N PRO A 251 -7.16 7.80 -2.70
CA PRO A 251 -7.23 6.40 -3.15
C PRO A 251 -6.37 6.08 -4.37
N GLU A 252 -5.98 7.07 -5.19
CA GLU A 252 -5.20 6.89 -6.41
C GLU A 252 -3.78 7.44 -6.31
N GLU A 253 -3.52 8.40 -5.42
CA GLU A 253 -2.25 9.14 -5.32
C GLU A 253 -1.46 8.83 -4.04
N ALA A 254 -2.04 8.07 -3.11
CA ALA A 254 -1.43 7.80 -1.81
C ALA A 254 0.01 7.27 -1.93
N VAL A 255 0.28 6.40 -2.90
CA VAL A 255 1.59 5.77 -3.06
C VAL A 255 2.66 6.80 -3.38
N ILE A 256 2.44 7.69 -4.35
CA ILE A 256 3.45 8.70 -4.75
C ILE A 256 3.69 9.73 -3.65
N TYR A 257 2.64 10.15 -2.91
CA TYR A 257 2.82 10.99 -1.73
C TYR A 257 3.56 10.25 -0.60
N GLY A 258 3.30 8.96 -0.43
CA GLY A 258 4.04 8.11 0.50
C GLY A 258 5.51 8.01 0.14
N CYS A 259 5.84 7.83 -1.14
CA CYS A 259 7.21 7.89 -1.64
C CYS A 259 7.88 9.23 -1.30
N TYR A 260 7.17 10.34 -1.48
CA TYR A 260 7.68 11.67 -1.14
C TYR A 260 7.99 11.79 0.37
N TYR A 261 7.04 11.44 1.23
CA TYR A 261 7.25 11.50 2.69
C TYR A 261 8.35 10.56 3.17
N TYR A 262 8.42 9.36 2.60
CA TYR A 262 9.47 8.41 2.91
C TYR A 262 10.85 8.93 2.49
N GLY A 263 10.98 9.39 1.25
CA GLY A 263 12.24 9.93 0.71
C GLY A 263 12.74 11.14 1.47
N THR A 264 11.86 12.08 1.85
CA THR A 264 12.24 13.23 2.68
C THR A 264 12.73 12.81 4.05
N THR A 265 12.07 11.84 4.69
CA THR A 265 12.51 11.29 5.98
C THR A 265 13.89 10.63 5.88
N GLN A 266 14.14 9.84 4.83
CA GLN A 266 15.44 9.18 4.62
C GLN A 266 16.57 10.20 4.34
N LEU A 267 16.28 11.24 3.56
CA LEU A 267 17.24 12.32 3.30
C LEU A 267 17.61 13.10 4.57
N ASP A 268 16.67 13.31 5.48
CA ASP A 268 16.93 13.99 6.73
C ASP A 268 17.74 13.10 7.68
N LEU A 269 17.46 11.81 7.75
CA LEU A 269 18.25 10.86 8.53
C LEU A 269 19.71 10.75 8.03
N ALA A 270 19.95 10.88 6.75
CA ALA A 270 21.29 10.83 6.16
C ALA A 270 22.16 12.06 6.44
N LYS A 271 21.58 13.16 6.96
CA LYS A 271 22.31 14.39 7.37
C LYS A 271 22.85 14.34 8.81
N HIS A 272 22.38 13.38 9.58
CA HIS A 272 22.74 13.19 11.00
C HIS A 272 23.52 11.89 11.21
#